data_6901a3cac68d7a431c0b7c6b1050ba41
#
_entry.id   6901a3cac68d7a431c0b7c6b1050ba41
#
_cell.length_a   1.000
_cell.length_b   1.000
_cell.length_c   1.000
_cell.angle_alpha   90.00
_cell.angle_beta   90.00
_cell.angle_gamma   90.00
#
_symmetry.space_group_name_H-M   'P 1'
#
loop_
_entity.id
_entity.type
_entity.pdbx_description
1 polymer ?
#
loop_
_entity_poly.entity_id
_entity_poly.type
_entity_poly.pdbx_seq_one_letter_code
_entity_poly.pdbx_strand_id
1 'polypeptide(L)'
;DYYENAGVGLDHYARILQEKGYVYEQHVLPHDVRVRELGSGRSRLEVLDNLGVKPVEIAPQLNVDDGIQAVRSMLDLCYFDKDKCEKGIDCLRQYRRQYNETMMVWNERPLHDWTSHCADAFRYLAIGYRKTSDWGEPIRRNLQGIV
;
A
#
# COMPACT_ATOMS: atom_id res chain seq x y z
N ASP A 1 -1.05 -2.74 10.98
CA ASP A 1 -2.26 -2.00 11.32
C ASP A 1 -3.01 -1.62 10.04
N TYR A 2 -4.32 -1.73 10.05
CA TYR A 2 -5.20 -1.41 8.92
C TYR A 2 -6.27 -0.41 9.34
N TYR A 3 -6.53 0.57 8.49
CA TYR A 3 -7.59 1.55 8.66
C TYR A 3 -8.18 1.97 7.32
N GLU A 4 -9.49 2.04 7.24
CA GLU A 4 -10.22 2.61 6.10
C GLU A 4 -11.43 3.41 6.58
N ASN A 5 -11.81 4.42 5.81
CA ASN A 5 -13.04 5.17 6.01
C ASN A 5 -13.55 5.68 4.65
N ALA A 6 -14.81 6.05 4.58
CA ALA A 6 -15.44 6.60 3.39
C ALA A 6 -16.11 7.94 3.72
N GLY A 7 -16.17 8.84 2.72
CA GLY A 7 -16.84 10.12 2.86
C GLY A 7 -16.11 11.16 3.73
N VAL A 8 -14.82 10.95 4.00
CA VAL A 8 -13.98 11.88 4.78
C VAL A 8 -12.83 12.43 3.95
N GLY A 9 -12.29 13.59 4.35
CA GLY A 9 -11.19 14.25 3.66
C GLY A 9 -9.81 13.71 4.05
N LEU A 10 -8.77 14.20 3.37
CA LEU A 10 -7.37 13.83 3.65
C LEU A 10 -6.90 14.27 5.04
N ASP A 11 -7.48 15.34 5.58
CA ASP A 11 -7.23 15.83 6.95
C ASP A 11 -7.58 14.78 8.00
N HIS A 12 -8.66 14.03 7.78
CA HIS A 12 -9.05 12.93 8.66
C HIS A 12 -7.95 11.84 8.70
N TYR A 13 -7.45 11.43 7.53
CA TYR A 13 -6.41 10.39 7.46
C TYR A 13 -5.07 10.88 8.04
N ALA A 14 -4.70 12.14 7.79
CA ALA A 14 -3.51 12.73 8.38
C ALA A 14 -3.57 12.72 9.91
N ARG A 15 -4.74 13.07 10.48
CA ARG A 15 -4.97 13.01 11.93
C ARG A 15 -4.85 11.59 12.47
N ILE A 16 -5.46 10.59 11.82
CA ILE A 16 -5.35 9.18 12.22
C ILE A 16 -3.89 8.71 12.23
N LEU A 17 -3.08 9.08 11.22
CA LEU A 17 -1.65 8.75 11.20
C LEU A 17 -0.92 9.37 12.39
N GLN A 18 -1.22 10.62 12.75
CA GLN A 18 -0.62 11.30 13.91
C GLN A 18 -1.05 10.66 15.23
N GLU A 19 -2.35 10.35 15.39
CA GLU A 19 -2.89 9.72 16.60
C GLU A 19 -2.32 8.33 16.87
N LYS A 20 -1.94 7.58 15.83
CA LYS A 20 -1.29 6.27 15.97
C LYS A 20 0.10 6.34 16.61
N GLY A 21 0.77 7.50 16.55
CA GLY A 21 2.05 7.73 17.19
C GLY A 21 3.22 6.89 16.66
N TYR A 22 3.08 6.30 15.47
CA TYR A 22 4.17 5.57 14.83
C TYR A 22 5.20 6.54 14.20
N VAL A 23 6.45 6.08 14.15
CA VAL A 23 7.48 6.75 13.35
C VAL A 23 7.42 6.14 11.95
N TYR A 24 7.00 6.94 10.98
CA TYR A 24 6.88 6.50 9.60
C TYR A 24 8.17 6.81 8.84
N GLU A 25 8.78 5.80 8.24
CA GLU A 25 9.93 5.98 7.34
C GLU A 25 9.49 6.69 6.06
N GLN A 26 8.34 6.26 5.51
CA GLN A 26 7.74 6.85 4.31
C GLN A 26 6.24 6.53 4.21
N HIS A 27 5.55 7.34 3.42
CA HIS A 27 4.16 7.13 3.02
C HIS A 27 4.12 6.79 1.54
N VAL A 28 3.74 5.56 1.19
CA VAL A 28 3.63 5.15 -0.21
C VAL A 28 2.24 5.50 -0.73
N LEU A 29 2.17 6.33 -1.76
CA LEU A 29 0.93 6.79 -2.37
C LEU A 29 0.80 6.35 -3.84
N PRO A 30 -0.43 6.18 -4.35
CA PRO A 30 -0.65 5.86 -5.75
C PRO A 30 -0.25 7.03 -6.66
N HIS A 31 0.05 6.70 -7.92
CA HIS A 31 0.52 7.68 -8.92
C HIS A 31 -0.49 8.81 -9.19
N ASP A 32 -1.79 8.58 -9.03
CA ASP A 32 -2.87 9.55 -9.24
C ASP A 32 -2.99 10.62 -8.14
N VAL A 33 -2.22 10.50 -7.06
CA VAL A 33 -2.16 11.53 -5.99
C VAL A 33 -1.70 12.89 -6.51
N ARG A 34 -1.02 12.94 -7.66
CA ARG A 34 -0.58 14.15 -8.34
C ARG A 34 -1.68 14.88 -9.12
N VAL A 35 -2.82 14.22 -9.34
CA VAL A 35 -3.94 14.82 -10.08
C VAL A 35 -4.49 16.00 -9.30
N ARG A 36 -4.69 17.14 -10.01
CA ARG A 36 -5.25 18.35 -9.43
C ARG A 36 -6.77 18.27 -9.43
N GLU A 37 -7.37 18.66 -8.31
CA GLU A 37 -8.82 18.74 -8.20
C GLU A 37 -9.35 20.01 -8.84
N LEU A 38 -10.41 19.90 -9.65
CA LEU A 38 -10.99 21.01 -10.40
C LEU A 38 -11.47 22.16 -9.50
N GLY A 39 -11.97 21.83 -8.29
CA GLY A 39 -12.52 22.84 -7.38
C GLY A 39 -11.47 23.67 -6.66
N SER A 40 -10.38 23.05 -6.21
CA SER A 40 -9.33 23.69 -5.42
C SER A 40 -8.07 24.05 -6.22
N GLY A 41 -7.90 23.46 -7.40
CA GLY A 41 -6.68 23.55 -8.21
C GLY A 41 -5.45 22.91 -7.56
N ARG A 42 -5.58 22.30 -6.38
CA ARG A 42 -4.52 21.63 -5.65
C ARG A 42 -4.53 20.13 -5.93
N SER A 43 -3.34 19.54 -5.95
CA SER A 43 -3.22 18.08 -5.96
C SER A 43 -3.42 17.50 -4.55
N ARG A 44 -3.81 16.24 -4.47
CA ARG A 44 -3.88 15.52 -3.20
C ARG A 44 -2.51 15.47 -2.52
N LEU A 45 -1.45 15.39 -3.29
CA LEU A 45 -0.07 15.43 -2.78
C LEU A 45 0.23 16.76 -2.07
N GLU A 46 -0.11 17.90 -2.68
CA GLU A 46 0.05 19.22 -2.06
C GLU A 46 -0.76 19.37 -0.77
N VAL A 47 -1.96 18.80 -0.74
CA VAL A 47 -2.80 18.80 0.47
C VAL A 47 -2.16 17.96 1.59
N LEU A 48 -1.69 16.74 1.29
CA LEU A 48 -1.03 15.87 2.26
C LEU A 48 0.28 16.47 2.79
N ASP A 49 1.06 17.12 1.93
CA ASP A 49 2.28 17.82 2.34
C ASP A 49 1.99 18.95 3.35
N ASN A 50 0.94 19.73 3.10
CA ASN A 50 0.48 20.79 4.01
C ASN A 50 -0.05 20.24 5.35
N LEU A 51 -0.59 19.01 5.36
CA LEU A 51 -1.05 18.32 6.56
C LEU A 51 0.10 17.62 7.32
N GLY A 52 1.33 17.72 6.84
CA GLY A 52 2.51 17.15 7.49
C GLY A 52 2.72 15.66 7.23
N VAL A 53 2.05 15.08 6.24
CA VAL A 53 2.26 13.68 5.84
C VAL A 53 3.52 13.59 4.98
N LYS A 54 4.64 13.26 5.58
CA LYS A 54 5.99 13.19 4.96
C LYS A 54 6.86 12.16 5.65
N PRO A 55 7.90 11.64 4.96
CA PRO A 55 8.14 11.77 3.51
C PRO A 55 7.15 10.93 2.68
N VAL A 56 6.89 11.36 1.46
CA VAL A 56 5.99 10.67 0.52
C VAL A 56 6.79 10.04 -0.61
N GLU A 57 6.57 8.78 -0.85
CA GLU A 57 7.01 8.04 -2.03
C GLU A 57 5.81 7.77 -2.94
N ILE A 58 5.93 8.09 -4.21
CA ILE A 58 4.86 7.82 -5.18
C ILE A 58 5.18 6.53 -5.91
N ALA A 59 4.30 5.55 -5.73
CA ALA A 59 4.43 4.27 -6.39
C ALA A 59 4.39 4.42 -7.92
N PRO A 60 5.21 3.67 -8.65
CA PRO A 60 5.12 3.64 -10.11
C PRO A 60 3.76 3.08 -10.56
N GLN A 61 3.32 3.55 -11.72
CA GLN A 61 2.13 2.99 -12.35
C GLN A 61 2.47 1.61 -12.93
N LEU A 62 2.03 0.57 -12.23
CA LEU A 62 2.15 -0.82 -12.67
C LEU A 62 0.77 -1.36 -13.03
N ASN A 63 0.74 -2.40 -13.86
CA ASN A 63 -0.50 -3.16 -14.05
C ASN A 63 -0.88 -3.90 -12.76
N VAL A 64 -2.14 -4.33 -12.67
CA VAL A 64 -2.66 -4.97 -11.46
C VAL A 64 -1.96 -6.29 -11.17
N ASP A 65 -1.64 -7.07 -12.21
CA ASP A 65 -1.02 -8.39 -12.05
C ASP A 65 0.42 -8.28 -11.51
N ASP A 66 1.21 -7.32 -11.98
CA ASP A 66 2.56 -7.07 -11.43
C ASP A 66 2.50 -6.67 -9.95
N GLY A 67 1.52 -5.83 -9.59
CA GLY A 67 1.29 -5.46 -8.20
C GLY A 67 0.88 -6.66 -7.34
N ILE A 68 0.02 -7.55 -7.85
CA ILE A 68 -0.36 -8.79 -7.16
C ILE A 68 0.87 -9.72 -6.98
N GLN A 69 1.74 -9.83 -7.98
CA GLN A 69 2.98 -10.61 -7.85
C GLN A 69 3.92 -10.00 -6.81
N ALA A 70 3.99 -8.66 -6.71
CA ALA A 70 4.74 -8.00 -5.66
C ALA A 70 4.23 -8.38 -4.26
N VAL A 71 2.89 -8.37 -4.06
CA VAL A 71 2.26 -8.82 -2.80
C VAL A 71 2.61 -10.27 -2.50
N ARG A 72 2.43 -11.17 -3.45
CA ARG A 72 2.71 -12.61 -3.27
C ARG A 72 4.15 -12.86 -2.84
N SER A 73 5.10 -12.12 -3.42
CA SER A 73 6.52 -12.26 -3.08
C SER A 73 6.86 -11.69 -1.69
N MET A 74 6.04 -10.81 -1.15
CA MET A 74 6.24 -10.18 0.16
C MET A 74 5.52 -10.94 1.29
N LEU A 75 4.42 -11.66 0.98
CA LEU A 75 3.54 -12.26 1.99
C LEU A 75 4.28 -13.19 2.97
N ASP A 76 5.26 -13.95 2.50
CA ASP A 76 6.06 -14.86 3.33
C ASP A 76 6.90 -14.12 4.38
N LEU A 77 7.11 -12.81 4.21
CA LEU A 77 7.85 -11.95 5.12
C LEU A 77 6.92 -11.16 6.06
N CYS A 78 5.59 -11.27 5.87
CA CYS A 78 4.63 -10.45 6.59
C CYS A 78 4.10 -11.14 7.83
N TYR A 79 4.05 -10.38 8.92
CA TYR A 79 3.34 -10.73 10.14
C TYR A 79 2.21 -9.72 10.36
N PHE A 80 1.01 -10.22 10.55
CA PHE A 80 -0.18 -9.41 10.75
C PHE A 80 -0.62 -9.45 12.21
N ASP A 81 -0.72 -8.29 12.84
CA ASP A 81 -1.40 -8.15 14.12
C ASP A 81 -2.88 -8.46 13.92
N LYS A 82 -3.36 -9.54 14.54
CA LYS A 82 -4.71 -10.05 14.33
C LYS A 82 -5.78 -9.03 14.69
N ASP A 83 -5.60 -8.32 15.80
CA ASP A 83 -6.61 -7.40 16.32
C ASP A 83 -6.62 -6.08 15.53
N LYS A 84 -5.44 -5.58 15.17
CA LYS A 84 -5.29 -4.32 14.44
C LYS A 84 -5.51 -4.44 12.93
N CYS A 85 -5.45 -5.64 12.39
CA CYS A 85 -5.56 -5.91 10.96
C CYS A 85 -6.72 -6.82 10.59
N GLU A 86 -7.64 -7.13 11.51
CA GLU A 86 -8.73 -8.09 11.31
C GLU A 86 -9.44 -7.90 9.97
N LYS A 87 -10.00 -6.70 9.74
CA LYS A 87 -10.69 -6.38 8.49
C LYS A 87 -9.77 -6.46 7.27
N GLY A 88 -8.52 -6.01 7.40
CA GLY A 88 -7.53 -6.08 6.33
C GLY A 88 -7.21 -7.53 5.96
N ILE A 89 -7.05 -8.41 6.94
CA ILE A 89 -6.82 -9.85 6.74
C ILE A 89 -8.00 -10.48 6.01
N ASP A 90 -9.23 -10.15 6.41
CA ASP A 90 -10.44 -10.68 5.77
C ASP A 90 -10.58 -10.19 4.33
N CYS A 91 -10.24 -8.93 4.06
CA CYS A 91 -10.18 -8.40 2.70
C CYS A 91 -9.20 -9.20 1.84
N LEU A 92 -7.97 -9.41 2.31
CA LEU A 92 -6.94 -10.13 1.56
C LEU A 92 -7.33 -11.59 1.31
N ARG A 93 -8.00 -12.23 2.26
CA ARG A 93 -8.48 -13.62 2.12
C ARG A 93 -9.59 -13.76 1.09
N GLN A 94 -10.42 -12.75 0.91
CA GLN A 94 -11.59 -12.77 0.04
C GLN A 94 -11.35 -12.08 -1.30
N TYR A 95 -10.22 -11.39 -1.49
CA TYR A 95 -9.86 -10.79 -2.76
C TYR A 95 -9.66 -11.85 -3.84
N ARG A 96 -10.46 -11.76 -4.92
CA ARG A 96 -10.55 -12.82 -5.93
C ARG A 96 -10.87 -12.27 -7.31
N ARG A 97 -10.65 -13.08 -8.33
CA ARG A 97 -11.19 -12.85 -9.67
C ARG A 97 -12.70 -13.15 -9.70
N GLN A 98 -13.40 -12.49 -10.58
CA GLN A 98 -14.80 -12.77 -10.86
C GLN A 98 -14.89 -13.93 -11.85
N TYR A 99 -15.74 -14.92 -11.54
CA TYR A 99 -16.09 -15.99 -12.47
C TYR A 99 -17.25 -15.54 -13.37
N ASN A 100 -17.09 -15.70 -14.69
CA ASN A 100 -18.12 -15.45 -15.66
C ASN A 100 -18.84 -16.79 -15.96
N GLU A 101 -20.03 -16.96 -15.40
CA GLU A 101 -20.81 -18.19 -15.54
C GLU A 101 -21.25 -18.45 -16.99
N THR A 102 -21.54 -17.40 -17.77
CA THR A 102 -21.98 -17.51 -19.15
C THR A 102 -20.86 -18.03 -20.05
N MET A 103 -19.65 -17.54 -19.87
CA MET A 103 -18.49 -17.92 -20.66
C MET A 103 -17.68 -19.07 -20.02
N MET A 104 -18.02 -19.45 -18.79
CA MET A 104 -17.33 -20.48 -18.00
C MET A 104 -15.81 -20.20 -17.82
N VAL A 105 -15.43 -18.92 -17.68
CA VAL A 105 -14.05 -18.49 -17.53
C VAL A 105 -13.90 -17.50 -16.37
N TRP A 106 -12.70 -17.42 -15.80
CA TRP A 106 -12.35 -16.38 -14.86
C TRP A 106 -12.00 -15.09 -15.62
N ASN A 107 -12.56 -13.95 -15.18
CA ASN A 107 -12.17 -12.66 -15.70
C ASN A 107 -10.68 -12.40 -15.40
N GLU A 108 -9.99 -11.71 -16.31
CA GLU A 108 -8.58 -11.36 -16.13
C GLU A 108 -8.39 -10.44 -14.93
N ARG A 109 -9.32 -9.51 -14.73
CA ARG A 109 -9.26 -8.54 -13.62
C ARG A 109 -9.92 -9.08 -12.37
N PRO A 110 -9.40 -8.71 -11.19
CA PRO A 110 -10.06 -8.99 -9.93
C PRO A 110 -11.46 -8.37 -9.86
N LEU A 111 -12.34 -8.99 -9.07
CA LEU A 111 -13.65 -8.43 -8.78
C LEU A 111 -13.48 -7.12 -8.01
N HIS A 112 -14.16 -6.06 -8.47
CA HIS A 112 -14.18 -4.80 -7.77
C HIS A 112 -15.34 -4.78 -6.77
N ASP A 113 -15.04 -5.09 -5.52
CA ASP A 113 -15.97 -5.10 -4.40
C ASP A 113 -15.33 -4.46 -3.14
N TRP A 114 -15.91 -4.67 -1.98
CA TRP A 114 -15.44 -4.15 -0.71
C TRP A 114 -13.99 -4.56 -0.35
N THR A 115 -13.45 -5.62 -0.95
CA THR A 115 -12.08 -6.08 -0.72
C THR A 115 -11.03 -5.29 -1.50
N SER A 116 -11.46 -4.58 -2.54
CA SER A 116 -10.56 -3.96 -3.52
C SER A 116 -9.67 -2.88 -2.91
N HIS A 117 -10.23 -2.00 -2.07
CA HIS A 117 -9.48 -0.87 -1.51
C HIS A 117 -8.35 -1.34 -0.59
N CYS A 118 -8.63 -2.35 0.25
CA CYS A 118 -7.60 -2.93 1.10
C CYS A 118 -6.51 -3.63 0.30
N ALA A 119 -6.92 -4.45 -0.68
CA ALA A 119 -5.97 -5.16 -1.55
C ALA A 119 -5.09 -4.18 -2.33
N ASP A 120 -5.66 -3.07 -2.81
CA ASP A 120 -4.92 -2.01 -3.50
C ASP A 120 -3.95 -1.30 -2.57
N ALA A 121 -4.35 -0.96 -1.35
CA ALA A 121 -3.47 -0.34 -0.36
C ALA A 121 -2.28 -1.25 -0.03
N PHE A 122 -2.52 -2.55 0.18
CA PHE A 122 -1.46 -3.51 0.44
C PHE A 122 -0.54 -3.75 -0.77
N ARG A 123 -1.10 -3.68 -1.98
CA ARG A 123 -0.35 -3.72 -3.23
C ARG A 123 0.61 -2.54 -3.36
N TYR A 124 0.17 -1.32 -3.05
CA TYR A 124 1.04 -0.14 -3.04
C TYR A 124 2.14 -0.26 -1.99
N LEU A 125 1.84 -0.76 -0.80
CA LEU A 125 2.84 -1.06 0.21
C LEU A 125 3.90 -2.04 -0.33
N ALA A 126 3.49 -3.13 -0.97
CA ALA A 126 4.40 -4.13 -1.51
C ALA A 126 5.32 -3.55 -2.62
N ILE A 127 4.77 -2.69 -3.48
CA ILE A 127 5.54 -2.01 -4.53
C ILE A 127 6.56 -1.04 -3.92
N GLY A 128 6.16 -0.25 -2.92
CA GLY A 128 7.06 0.67 -2.23
C GLY A 128 8.16 -0.05 -1.45
N TYR A 129 7.82 -1.12 -0.75
CA TYR A 129 8.78 -1.93 -0.01
C TYR A 129 9.88 -2.53 -0.90
N ARG A 130 9.54 -3.00 -2.10
CA ARG A 130 10.53 -3.52 -3.07
C ARG A 130 11.52 -2.46 -3.52
N LYS A 131 11.08 -1.22 -3.65
CA LYS A 131 11.93 -0.12 -4.10
C LYS A 131 12.95 0.30 -3.03
N THR A 132 12.57 0.20 -1.76
CA THR A 132 13.44 0.56 -0.63
C THR A 132 14.36 -0.60 -0.21
N SER A 133 14.01 -1.83 -0.56
CA SER A 133 14.80 -3.02 -0.22
C SER A 133 16.06 -3.22 -1.10
N ASP A 134 16.46 -2.25 -1.90
CA ASP A 134 17.86 -2.08 -2.31
C ASP A 134 18.75 -1.73 -1.09
N TRP A 135 18.50 -2.44 0.01
CA TRP A 135 19.40 -2.50 1.16
C TRP A 135 20.70 -3.12 0.66
N GLY A 136 21.67 -2.24 0.55
CA GLY A 136 22.98 -2.54 0.04
C GLY A 136 23.51 -3.87 0.57
N GLU A 137 24.42 -4.45 -0.20
CA GLU A 137 25.10 -5.72 0.05
C GLU A 137 25.25 -6.03 1.56
N PRO A 138 24.98 -7.27 1.97
CA PRO A 138 25.12 -7.64 3.38
C PRO A 138 26.47 -7.18 3.87
N ILE A 139 26.51 -6.44 4.97
CA ILE A 139 27.72 -5.97 5.61
C ILE A 139 28.63 -7.19 5.76
N ARG A 140 29.60 -7.35 4.87
CA ARG A 140 30.65 -8.36 5.01
C ARG A 140 31.42 -7.98 6.24
N ARG A 141 31.10 -8.63 7.37
CA ARG A 141 31.95 -8.53 8.57
C ARG A 141 33.36 -8.97 8.14
N ASN A 142 34.25 -8.00 8.09
CA ASN A 142 35.66 -8.29 7.89
C ASN A 142 36.17 -9.03 9.14
N LEU A 143 36.22 -10.36 9.05
CA LEU A 143 36.77 -11.22 10.11
C LEU A 143 38.30 -11.28 10.11
N GLN A 144 38.98 -10.38 9.38
CA GLN A 144 40.41 -10.22 9.46
C GLN A 144 40.79 -9.37 10.67
N GLY A 145 41.07 -10.01 11.80
CA GLY A 145 41.60 -9.33 12.98
C GLY A 145 41.27 -9.97 14.32
N ILE A 146 41.11 -11.29 14.38
CA ILE A 146 41.18 -12.03 15.66
C ILE A 146 42.28 -13.07 15.47
N VAL A 147 43.46 -12.70 15.90
CA VAL A 147 44.55 -13.62 16.26
C VAL A 147 44.57 -13.69 17.79
#